data_a5628a02e071622a266b7a5a2526240d
#
_entry.id   a5628a02e071622a266b7a5a2526240d
#
_cell.length_a   1.000
_cell.length_b   1.000
_cell.length_c   1.000
_cell.angle_alpha   90.00
_cell.angle_beta   90.00
_cell.angle_gamma   90.00
#
_symmetry.space_group_name_H-M   'P 1'
#
loop_
_entity.id
_entity.type
_entity.pdbx_description
1 polymer ?
#
loop_
_entity_poly.entity_id
_entity_poly.type
_entity_poly.pdbx_seq_one_letter_code
_entity_poly.pdbx_strand_id
1 'polypeptide(L)'
;MEQHYPFTLPPLPYGYDALAPELIEKVLYFHHDKHFAAYVDALNQLLERTPAYQSWPLWKLCLNWEELPDGLRQGVRNNAGGVFNHDLYFRTLHPLPVSAPDTALEGAVVRDFGGMAGLKEAMRKAALGQFGSGWAWLSADGEGHLAVQKTAN
;
A
#
# COMPACT_ATOMS: atom_id res chain seq x y z
N MET A 1 10.77 2.83 5.08
CA MET A 1 10.56 4.19 4.52
C MET A 1 10.90 5.22 5.58
N GLU A 2 12.00 5.91 5.39
CA GLU A 2 12.50 6.96 6.33
C GLU A 2 12.11 8.38 5.88
N GLN A 3 11.27 8.50 4.82
CA GLN A 3 10.82 9.81 4.36
C GLN A 3 10.05 10.53 5.46
N HIS A 4 10.34 11.80 5.63
CA HIS A 4 9.62 12.76 6.46
C HIS A 4 9.27 13.99 5.63
N TYR A 5 8.53 14.93 6.20
CA TYR A 5 8.12 16.17 5.51
C TYR A 5 9.35 16.97 4.98
N PRO A 6 9.28 17.50 3.76
CA PRO A 6 8.22 17.28 2.78
C PRO A 6 8.32 15.91 2.10
N PHE A 7 7.20 15.19 2.07
CA PHE A 7 7.11 13.92 1.36
C PHE A 7 7.14 14.15 -0.15
N THR A 8 7.76 13.23 -0.86
CA THR A 8 7.81 13.24 -2.33
C THR A 8 7.12 12.00 -2.89
N LEU A 9 6.49 12.13 -4.05
CA LEU A 9 5.92 11.00 -4.77
C LEU A 9 7.07 10.06 -5.19
N PRO A 10 7.13 8.80 -4.69
CA PRO A 10 8.14 7.85 -5.12
C PRO A 10 7.96 7.52 -6.61
N PRO A 11 9.02 7.43 -7.41
CA PRO A 11 8.90 7.01 -8.80
C PRO A 11 8.45 5.55 -8.89
N LEU A 12 7.75 5.20 -9.97
CA LEU A 12 7.46 3.81 -10.29
C LEU A 12 8.78 3.06 -10.54
N PRO A 13 8.94 1.81 -10.04
CA PRO A 13 10.14 1.01 -10.28
C PRO A 13 10.19 0.38 -11.70
N TYR A 14 9.22 0.69 -12.56
CA TYR A 14 9.07 0.19 -13.94
C TYR A 14 8.41 1.26 -14.82
N GLY A 15 8.48 1.08 -16.15
CA GLY A 15 7.81 1.96 -17.11
C GLY A 15 6.28 1.86 -17.03
N TYR A 16 5.59 2.91 -17.45
CA TYR A 16 4.12 2.96 -17.41
C TYR A 16 3.44 1.89 -18.29
N ASP A 17 4.10 1.41 -19.31
CA ASP A 17 3.62 0.37 -20.24
C ASP A 17 4.01 -1.05 -19.80
N ALA A 18 4.87 -1.18 -18.79
CA ALA A 18 5.49 -2.45 -18.42
C ALA A 18 4.53 -3.51 -17.88
N LEU A 19 3.34 -3.12 -17.43
CA LEU A 19 2.32 -4.02 -16.89
C LEU A 19 1.17 -4.30 -17.87
N ALA A 20 1.29 -3.84 -19.12
CA ALA A 20 0.30 -4.14 -20.15
C ALA A 20 0.34 -5.64 -20.55
N PRO A 21 -0.79 -6.23 -20.94
CA PRO A 21 -2.11 -5.61 -21.11
C PRO A 21 -2.97 -5.53 -19.83
N GLU A 22 -2.55 -6.11 -18.70
CA GLU A 22 -3.33 -6.22 -17.46
C GLU A 22 -3.59 -4.84 -16.83
N LEU A 23 -2.56 -4.00 -16.79
CA LEU A 23 -2.64 -2.61 -16.37
C LEU A 23 -2.04 -1.72 -17.47
N ILE A 24 -2.89 -1.07 -18.23
CA ILE A 24 -2.45 -0.17 -19.32
C ILE A 24 -1.86 1.12 -18.76
N GLU A 25 -0.96 1.75 -19.52
CA GLU A 25 -0.27 3.00 -19.19
C GLU A 25 -1.19 4.07 -18.60
N LYS A 26 -2.35 4.29 -19.22
CA LYS A 26 -3.33 5.29 -18.78
C LYS A 26 -3.82 5.03 -17.34
N VAL A 27 -4.01 3.76 -16.97
CA VAL A 27 -4.44 3.38 -15.60
C VAL A 27 -3.32 3.69 -14.62
N LEU A 28 -2.07 3.30 -14.93
CA LEU A 28 -0.92 3.60 -14.08
C LEU A 28 -0.72 5.10 -13.91
N TYR A 29 -0.79 5.88 -14.99
CA TYR A 29 -0.67 7.33 -14.92
C TYR A 29 -1.71 7.96 -13.98
N PHE A 30 -2.99 7.62 -14.12
CA PHE A 30 -4.01 8.19 -13.25
C PHE A 30 -3.91 7.70 -11.81
N HIS A 31 -3.56 6.43 -11.60
CA HIS A 31 -3.46 5.86 -10.27
C HIS A 31 -2.22 6.38 -9.53
N HIS A 32 -1.07 6.51 -10.21
CA HIS A 32 0.17 6.99 -9.61
C HIS A 32 0.25 8.53 -9.62
N ASP A 33 0.27 9.18 -10.80
CA ASP A 33 0.59 10.61 -10.90
C ASP A 33 -0.55 11.54 -10.50
N LYS A 34 -1.78 11.00 -10.36
CA LYS A 34 -2.93 11.79 -9.89
C LYS A 34 -3.43 11.32 -8.55
N HIS A 35 -3.84 10.07 -8.42
CA HIS A 35 -4.47 9.58 -7.19
C HIS A 35 -3.47 9.43 -6.05
N PHE A 36 -2.34 8.75 -6.26
CA PHE A 36 -1.30 8.63 -5.25
C PHE A 36 -0.67 9.99 -4.92
N ALA A 37 -0.34 10.80 -5.93
CA ALA A 37 0.19 12.15 -5.73
C ALA A 37 -0.72 13.00 -4.85
N ALA A 38 -2.05 12.91 -5.00
CA ALA A 38 -3.00 13.65 -4.18
C ALA A 38 -2.89 13.33 -2.68
N TYR A 39 -2.59 12.07 -2.29
CA TYR A 39 -2.32 11.73 -0.89
C TYR A 39 -1.03 12.37 -0.38
N VAL A 40 0.03 12.38 -1.20
CA VAL A 40 1.31 13.02 -0.85
C VAL A 40 1.11 14.51 -0.63
N ASP A 41 0.43 15.18 -1.56
CA ASP A 41 0.17 16.62 -1.48
C ASP A 41 -0.69 16.97 -0.27
N ALA A 42 -1.76 16.23 -0.02
CA ALA A 42 -2.64 16.43 1.13
C ALA A 42 -1.92 16.21 2.47
N LEU A 43 -1.05 15.19 2.56
CA LEU A 43 -0.22 14.96 3.75
C LEU A 43 0.73 16.13 4.00
N ASN A 44 1.40 16.62 2.95
CA ASN A 44 2.29 17.78 3.04
C ASN A 44 1.52 19.03 3.50
N GLN A 45 0.35 19.32 2.94
CA GLN A 45 -0.48 20.46 3.34
C GLN A 45 -0.89 20.42 4.82
N LEU A 46 -1.20 19.22 5.36
CA LEU A 46 -1.50 19.03 6.77
C LEU A 46 -0.29 19.33 7.65
N LEU A 47 0.90 18.89 7.24
CA LEU A 47 2.13 19.03 8.02
C LEU A 47 2.79 20.37 7.86
N GLU A 48 2.53 21.14 6.80
CA GLU A 48 3.05 22.48 6.58
C GLU A 48 2.78 23.40 7.77
N ARG A 49 1.58 23.29 8.34
CA ARG A 49 1.12 24.13 9.46
C ARG A 49 1.43 23.54 10.84
N THR A 50 2.14 22.43 10.89
CA THR A 50 2.40 21.70 12.14
C THR A 50 3.87 21.27 12.27
N PRO A 51 4.82 22.23 12.45
CA PRO A 51 6.25 21.97 12.45
C PRO A 51 6.68 20.89 13.46
N ALA A 52 5.97 20.75 14.58
CA ALA A 52 6.28 19.75 15.61
C ALA A 52 6.25 18.29 15.11
N TYR A 53 5.54 18.02 14.01
CA TYR A 53 5.38 16.68 13.45
C TYR A 53 6.11 16.47 12.11
N GLN A 54 6.75 17.50 11.57
CA GLN A 54 7.46 17.41 10.28
C GLN A 54 8.65 16.45 10.30
N SER A 55 9.26 16.23 11.47
CA SER A 55 10.34 15.26 11.64
C SER A 55 9.87 13.81 11.79
N TRP A 56 8.55 13.58 11.89
CA TRP A 56 8.04 12.24 12.00
C TRP A 56 8.13 11.51 10.65
N PRO A 57 8.77 10.33 10.62
CA PRO A 57 8.77 9.51 9.42
C PRO A 57 7.37 8.95 9.13
N LEU A 58 7.12 8.57 7.88
CA LEU A 58 5.82 8.08 7.41
C LEU A 58 5.25 6.97 8.30
N TRP A 59 6.09 5.97 8.66
CA TRP A 59 5.66 4.88 9.52
C TRP A 59 5.14 5.35 10.88
N LYS A 60 5.76 6.38 11.47
CA LYS A 60 5.33 6.93 12.75
C LYS A 60 4.00 7.66 12.61
N LEU A 61 3.79 8.42 11.53
CA LEU A 61 2.50 9.04 11.24
C LEU A 61 1.38 8.01 11.06
N CYS A 62 1.70 6.85 10.45
CA CYS A 62 0.73 5.76 10.27
C CYS A 62 0.38 5.04 11.58
N LEU A 63 1.35 4.85 12.49
CA LEU A 63 1.15 4.05 13.70
C LEU A 63 0.72 4.89 14.91
N ASN A 64 1.16 6.15 14.99
CA ASN A 64 0.98 7.01 16.15
C ASN A 64 0.04 8.20 15.87
N TRP A 65 -0.84 8.09 14.87
CA TRP A 65 -1.77 9.19 14.50
C TRP A 65 -2.66 9.63 15.68
N GLU A 66 -2.92 8.76 16.65
CA GLU A 66 -3.70 9.07 17.85
C GLU A 66 -2.97 10.04 18.80
N GLU A 67 -1.65 10.15 18.71
CA GLU A 67 -0.85 11.11 19.48
C GLU A 67 -0.92 12.55 18.91
N LEU A 68 -1.47 12.69 17.70
CA LEU A 68 -1.63 13.99 17.06
C LEU A 68 -2.79 14.77 17.67
N PRO A 69 -2.82 16.11 17.57
CA PRO A 69 -3.98 16.91 17.91
C PRO A 69 -5.24 16.47 17.18
N ASP A 70 -6.38 16.52 17.81
CA ASP A 70 -7.68 16.01 17.30
C ASP A 70 -7.97 16.50 15.86
N GLY A 71 -7.71 17.77 15.58
CA GLY A 71 -7.94 18.36 14.25
C GLY A 71 -7.05 17.80 13.13
N LEU A 72 -5.98 17.07 13.46
CA LEU A 72 -5.05 16.47 12.50
C LEU A 72 -5.24 14.95 12.35
N ARG A 73 -5.71 14.26 13.39
CA ARG A 73 -5.73 12.79 13.47
C ARG A 73 -6.30 12.15 12.22
N GLN A 74 -7.53 12.49 11.88
CA GLN A 74 -8.22 11.85 10.76
C GLN A 74 -7.54 12.16 9.42
N GLY A 75 -7.12 13.41 9.22
CA GLY A 75 -6.42 13.84 8.02
C GLY A 75 -5.09 13.11 7.84
N VAL A 76 -4.27 13.05 8.89
CA VAL A 76 -2.97 12.35 8.84
C VAL A 76 -3.17 10.86 8.69
N ARG A 77 -4.07 10.23 9.47
CA ARG A 77 -4.37 8.80 9.33
C ARG A 77 -4.73 8.44 7.89
N ASN A 78 -5.63 9.19 7.27
CA ASN A 78 -6.08 8.91 5.91
C ASN A 78 -4.96 9.13 4.89
N ASN A 79 -4.26 10.26 4.95
CA ASN A 79 -3.28 10.61 3.92
C ASN A 79 -1.94 9.90 4.10
N ALA A 80 -1.44 9.74 5.32
CA ALA A 80 -0.24 8.93 5.57
C ALA A 80 -0.48 7.45 5.25
N GLY A 81 -1.64 6.90 5.64
CA GLY A 81 -2.07 5.56 5.25
C GLY A 81 -2.19 5.41 3.74
N GLY A 82 -2.78 6.41 3.05
CA GLY A 82 -2.86 6.45 1.59
C GLY A 82 -1.48 6.45 0.93
N VAL A 83 -0.54 7.24 1.44
CA VAL A 83 0.85 7.26 0.93
C VAL A 83 1.51 5.89 1.13
N PHE A 84 1.43 5.33 2.33
CA PHE A 84 2.02 4.03 2.63
C PHE A 84 1.45 2.90 1.76
N ASN A 85 0.12 2.83 1.66
CA ASN A 85 -0.58 1.76 0.94
C ASN A 85 -0.28 1.79 -0.57
N HIS A 86 -0.26 2.99 -1.18
CA HIS A 86 0.04 3.11 -2.60
C HIS A 86 1.51 2.82 -2.92
N ASP A 87 2.45 3.26 -2.08
CA ASP A 87 3.86 2.92 -2.27
C ASP A 87 4.09 1.40 -2.19
N LEU A 88 3.48 0.73 -1.18
CA LEU A 88 3.54 -0.72 -1.08
C LEU A 88 2.90 -1.40 -2.29
N TYR A 89 1.71 -0.96 -2.71
CA TYR A 89 1.01 -1.50 -3.87
C TYR A 89 1.87 -1.43 -5.14
N PHE A 90 2.39 -0.26 -5.49
CA PHE A 90 3.19 -0.11 -6.71
C PHE A 90 4.50 -0.90 -6.67
N ARG A 91 5.10 -1.07 -5.50
CA ARG A 91 6.31 -1.91 -5.34
C ARG A 91 6.02 -3.40 -5.40
N THR A 92 4.80 -3.85 -5.12
CA THR A 92 4.43 -5.26 -5.23
C THR A 92 4.04 -5.67 -6.65
N LEU A 93 3.78 -4.72 -7.54
CA LEU A 93 3.55 -4.99 -8.95
C LEU A 93 4.88 -5.13 -9.67
N HIS A 94 4.97 -6.10 -10.58
CA HIS A 94 6.19 -6.36 -11.33
C HIS A 94 5.87 -6.83 -12.75
N PRO A 95 6.60 -6.33 -13.78
CA PRO A 95 6.53 -6.89 -15.13
C PRO A 95 6.91 -8.37 -15.14
N LEU A 96 6.20 -9.18 -15.89
CA LEU A 96 6.50 -10.61 -16.06
C LEU A 96 7.75 -10.85 -16.93
N PRO A 97 8.46 -11.95 -16.74
CA PRO A 97 8.30 -12.96 -15.69
C PRO A 97 9.04 -12.58 -14.40
N VAL A 98 8.47 -12.93 -13.28
CA VAL A 98 9.13 -12.81 -11.97
C VAL A 98 9.71 -14.16 -11.59
N SER A 99 10.73 -14.17 -10.75
CA SER A 99 11.22 -15.39 -10.11
C SER A 99 10.10 -16.07 -9.32
N ALA A 100 10.13 -17.39 -9.28
CA ALA A 100 9.24 -18.13 -8.39
C ALA A 100 9.40 -17.64 -6.94
N PRO A 101 8.34 -17.73 -6.11
CA PRO A 101 8.46 -17.50 -4.67
C PRO A 101 9.60 -18.33 -4.10
N ASP A 102 10.23 -17.85 -3.04
CA ASP A 102 11.15 -18.69 -2.29
C ASP A 102 10.42 -19.89 -1.68
N THR A 103 11.19 -20.92 -1.33
CA THR A 103 10.63 -22.18 -0.80
C THR A 103 9.87 -21.97 0.51
N ALA A 104 10.22 -20.98 1.32
CA ALA A 104 9.56 -20.68 2.58
C ALA A 104 8.15 -20.09 2.33
N LEU A 105 8.05 -19.13 1.43
CA LEU A 105 6.76 -18.54 1.04
C LEU A 105 5.88 -19.57 0.34
N GLU A 106 6.44 -20.37 -0.57
CA GLU A 106 5.70 -21.44 -1.25
C GLU A 106 5.13 -22.46 -0.25
N GLY A 107 5.96 -22.88 0.71
CA GLY A 107 5.52 -23.78 1.78
C GLY A 107 4.40 -23.22 2.63
N ALA A 108 4.47 -21.92 3.00
CA ALA A 108 3.42 -21.25 3.74
C ALA A 108 2.13 -21.11 2.92
N VAL A 109 2.22 -20.80 1.63
CA VAL A 109 1.05 -20.74 0.72
C VAL A 109 0.38 -22.12 0.59
N VAL A 110 1.16 -23.19 0.48
CA VAL A 110 0.60 -24.57 0.45
C VAL A 110 -0.07 -24.90 1.77
N ARG A 111 0.57 -24.61 2.89
CA ARG A 111 0.04 -24.88 4.24
C ARG A 111 -1.28 -24.15 4.49
N ASP A 112 -1.34 -22.83 4.20
CA ASP A 112 -2.42 -21.98 4.67
C ASP A 112 -3.56 -21.82 3.65
N PHE A 113 -3.28 -22.05 2.36
CA PHE A 113 -4.26 -21.88 1.28
C PHE A 113 -4.44 -23.13 0.38
N GLY A 114 -3.69 -24.20 0.64
CA GLY A 114 -3.71 -25.38 -0.24
C GLY A 114 -3.01 -25.16 -1.58
N GLY A 115 -2.21 -24.09 -1.70
CA GLY A 115 -1.44 -23.73 -2.88
C GLY A 115 -1.82 -22.38 -3.51
N MET A 116 -1.12 -22.01 -4.57
CA MET A 116 -1.26 -20.71 -5.24
C MET A 116 -2.68 -20.42 -5.76
N ALA A 117 -3.41 -21.45 -6.21
CA ALA A 117 -4.79 -21.28 -6.66
C ALA A 117 -5.71 -20.84 -5.52
N GLY A 118 -5.55 -21.44 -4.33
CA GLY A 118 -6.30 -21.07 -3.13
C GLY A 118 -5.98 -19.65 -2.66
N LEU A 119 -4.71 -19.27 -2.66
CA LEU A 119 -4.30 -17.88 -2.34
C LEU A 119 -4.93 -16.88 -3.32
N LYS A 120 -4.84 -17.12 -4.63
CA LYS A 120 -5.43 -16.23 -5.65
C LYS A 120 -6.94 -16.06 -5.45
N GLU A 121 -7.65 -17.16 -5.16
CA GLU A 121 -9.10 -17.10 -4.91
C GLU A 121 -9.43 -16.35 -3.61
N ALA A 122 -8.64 -16.53 -2.54
CA ALA A 122 -8.81 -15.81 -1.29
C ALA A 122 -8.59 -14.30 -1.50
N MET A 123 -7.53 -13.90 -2.21
CA MET A 123 -7.26 -12.50 -2.58
C MET A 123 -8.38 -11.91 -3.43
N ARG A 124 -8.83 -12.63 -4.47
CA ARG A 124 -9.94 -12.21 -5.33
C ARG A 124 -11.22 -11.98 -4.54
N LYS A 125 -11.57 -12.93 -3.65
CA LYS A 125 -12.76 -12.83 -2.79
C LYS A 125 -12.66 -11.64 -1.83
N ALA A 126 -11.51 -11.41 -1.22
CA ALA A 126 -11.30 -10.27 -0.33
C ALA A 126 -11.44 -8.94 -1.09
N ALA A 127 -10.79 -8.81 -2.26
CA ALA A 127 -10.84 -7.60 -3.08
C ALA A 127 -12.26 -7.28 -3.57
N LEU A 128 -12.96 -8.26 -4.14
CA LEU A 128 -14.33 -8.09 -4.61
C LEU A 128 -15.34 -7.88 -3.48
N GLY A 129 -15.08 -8.46 -2.31
CA GLY A 129 -15.92 -8.30 -1.13
C GLY A 129 -15.71 -7.00 -0.37
N GLN A 130 -14.74 -6.15 -0.76
CA GLN A 130 -14.56 -4.85 -0.15
C GLN A 130 -15.58 -3.86 -0.71
N PHE A 131 -16.46 -3.36 0.16
CA PHE A 131 -17.43 -2.33 -0.20
C PHE A 131 -16.76 -0.95 -0.24
N GLY A 132 -16.96 -0.22 -1.31
CA GLY A 132 -16.29 1.07 -1.54
C GLY A 132 -14.80 0.92 -1.87
N SER A 133 -14.04 2.00 -1.66
CA SER A 133 -12.58 1.96 -1.80
C SER A 133 -11.92 1.22 -0.63
N GLY A 134 -10.84 0.53 -0.91
CA GLY A 134 -10.09 -0.22 0.11
C GLY A 134 -9.05 -1.13 -0.50
N TRP A 135 -8.57 -2.05 0.30
CA TRP A 135 -7.40 -2.87 0.03
C TRP A 135 -7.65 -4.34 0.37
N ALA A 136 -7.01 -5.22 -0.37
CA ALA A 136 -6.85 -6.63 0.00
C ALA A 136 -5.37 -6.91 0.25
N TRP A 137 -5.06 -7.55 1.35
CA TRP A 137 -3.71 -7.77 1.85
C TRP A 137 -3.44 -9.26 2.04
N LEU A 138 -2.25 -9.70 1.62
CA LEU A 138 -1.63 -10.90 2.14
C LEU A 138 -0.73 -10.49 3.30
N SER A 139 -0.99 -10.99 4.49
CA SER A 139 -0.22 -10.71 5.70
C SER A 139 0.32 -12.00 6.32
N ALA A 140 1.41 -11.89 7.07
CA ALA A 140 1.94 -12.95 7.89
C ALA A 140 1.92 -12.51 9.36
N ASP A 141 1.66 -13.45 10.26
CA ASP A 141 1.84 -13.24 11.70
C ASP A 141 3.30 -13.47 12.14
N GLY A 142 3.57 -13.34 13.44
CA GLY A 142 4.92 -13.56 14.01
C GLY A 142 5.41 -15.01 13.91
N GLU A 143 4.55 -15.95 13.62
CA GLU A 143 4.87 -17.37 13.44
C GLU A 143 4.97 -17.77 11.95
N GLY A 144 4.72 -16.80 11.05
CA GLY A 144 4.78 -16.99 9.60
C GLY A 144 3.53 -17.62 9.01
N HIS A 145 2.39 -17.66 9.72
CA HIS A 145 1.10 -18.03 9.13
C HIS A 145 0.56 -16.92 8.26
N LEU A 146 0.08 -17.29 7.08
CA LEU A 146 -0.44 -16.36 6.10
C LEU A 146 -1.95 -16.19 6.24
N ALA A 147 -2.42 -14.95 6.13
CA ALA A 147 -3.82 -14.63 6.10
C ALA A 147 -4.13 -13.59 5.01
N VAL A 148 -5.32 -13.70 4.39
CA VAL A 148 -5.85 -12.67 3.51
C VAL A 148 -6.84 -11.82 4.27
N GLN A 149 -6.61 -10.52 4.28
CA GLN A 149 -7.44 -9.53 4.98
C GLN A 149 -7.89 -8.45 4.01
N LYS A 150 -8.98 -7.76 4.34
CA LYS A 150 -9.42 -6.56 3.63
C LYS A 150 -9.64 -5.41 4.60
N THR A 151 -9.32 -4.21 4.16
CA THR A 151 -9.54 -2.97 4.92
C THR A 151 -10.24 -1.94 4.07
N ALA A 152 -11.08 -1.12 4.68
CA ALA A 152 -11.52 0.12 4.05
C ALA A 152 -10.34 1.10 3.92
N ASN A 153 -10.52 2.08 3.05
CA ASN A 153 -9.53 3.14 2.85
C ASN A 153 -9.58 4.13 4.01
#